data_ba50aee0b7a0b794e2d98bb3331f9d96
#
_entry.id   ba50aee0b7a0b794e2d98bb3331f9d96
#
_cell.length_a   1.000
_cell.length_b   1.000
_cell.length_c   1.000
_cell.angle_alpha   90.00
_cell.angle_beta   90.00
_cell.angle_gamma   90.00
#
_symmetry.space_group_name_H-M   'P 1'
#
loop_
_entity.id
_entity.type
_entity.pdbx_description
1 polymer ?
#
loop_
_entity_poly.entity_id
_entity_poly.type
_entity_poly.pdbx_seq_one_letter_code
_entity_poly.pdbx_strand_id
1 'polypeptide(L)'
;MTDLDSRLRGNDEAILLAEGQKSAVTGYYLNHGEWPKDNTSAGVASASDIKGKYVKSVTVTNGVVTAQMNPSGVNKEIKGKRLSLWAKRENGSVKWFCGQPVQRGAGAGADDVKADAADKDKIETKHLPSTCRDESTAVCTKHHAPISNTSKKSAVAGYCPNHGKWPANNGDAGVASASKIKGKYVKEVKV
;
A
#
# COMPACT_ATOMS: atom_id res chain seq x y z
N MET A 1 -9.30 28.51 -7.26
CA MET A 1 -8.69 27.20 -7.01
C MET A 1 -9.81 26.18 -7.09
N THR A 2 -9.77 25.23 -8.03
CA THR A 2 -10.85 24.27 -8.19
C THR A 2 -10.80 23.23 -7.07
N ASP A 3 -11.96 22.66 -6.74
CA ASP A 3 -12.12 21.65 -5.68
C ASP A 3 -11.26 20.38 -5.98
N LEU A 4 -11.12 20.03 -7.26
CA LEU A 4 -10.27 18.95 -7.74
C LEU A 4 -8.78 19.23 -7.50
N ASP A 5 -8.30 20.43 -7.75
CA ASP A 5 -6.90 20.84 -7.55
C ASP A 5 -6.52 20.74 -6.07
N SER A 6 -7.40 21.18 -5.17
CA SER A 6 -7.19 21.07 -3.72
C SER A 6 -7.09 19.60 -3.24
N ARG A 7 -7.85 18.68 -3.86
CA ARG A 7 -7.76 17.25 -3.54
C ARG A 7 -6.43 16.64 -3.98
N LEU A 8 -6.01 16.92 -5.21
CA LEU A 8 -4.75 16.41 -5.74
C LEU A 8 -3.57 16.89 -4.90
N ARG A 9 -3.48 18.18 -4.65
CA ARG A 9 -2.40 18.77 -3.82
C ARG A 9 -2.40 18.25 -2.38
N GLY A 10 -3.58 18.02 -1.80
CA GLY A 10 -3.69 17.46 -0.45
C GLY A 10 -3.15 16.03 -0.38
N ASN A 11 -3.48 15.20 -1.36
CA ASN A 11 -2.95 13.84 -1.44
C ASN A 11 -1.44 13.83 -1.68
N ASP A 12 -0.95 14.64 -2.60
CA ASP A 12 0.48 14.73 -2.92
C ASP A 12 1.29 15.19 -1.70
N GLU A 13 0.82 16.20 -0.97
CA GLU A 13 1.46 16.65 0.27
C GLU A 13 1.47 15.55 1.34
N ALA A 14 0.35 14.84 1.52
CA ALA A 14 0.25 13.76 2.50
C ALA A 14 1.20 12.60 2.18
N ILE A 15 1.26 12.20 0.92
CA ILE A 15 2.18 11.16 0.47
C ILE A 15 3.63 11.63 0.67
N LEU A 16 3.98 12.83 0.26
CA LEU A 16 5.32 13.38 0.39
C LEU A 16 5.79 13.44 1.86
N LEU A 17 4.95 13.93 2.76
CA LEU A 17 5.26 14.00 4.18
C LEU A 17 5.39 12.60 4.81
N ALA A 18 4.55 11.65 4.41
CA ALA A 18 4.66 10.27 4.86
C ALA A 18 5.91 9.58 4.27
N GLU A 19 6.25 9.84 3.01
CA GLU A 19 7.47 9.31 2.37
C GLU A 19 8.75 9.81 3.05
N GLY A 20 8.75 11.02 3.54
CA GLY A 20 9.86 11.56 4.33
C GLY A 20 10.24 10.72 5.55
N GLN A 21 9.33 9.89 6.06
CA GLN A 21 9.56 9.02 7.22
C GLN A 21 10.08 7.62 6.84
N LYS A 22 10.03 7.23 5.56
CA LYS A 22 10.41 5.87 5.10
C LYS A 22 11.84 5.49 5.49
N SER A 23 12.77 6.40 5.32
CA SER A 23 14.19 6.19 5.59
C SER A 23 14.43 5.88 7.08
N ALA A 24 13.84 6.67 7.97
CA ALA A 24 13.95 6.48 9.42
C ALA A 24 13.32 5.15 9.87
N VAL A 25 12.12 4.83 9.39
CA VAL A 25 11.43 3.57 9.70
C VAL A 25 12.22 2.36 9.19
N THR A 26 12.75 2.44 7.96
CA THR A 26 13.58 1.37 7.38
C THR A 26 14.89 1.21 8.16
N GLY A 27 15.56 2.33 8.47
CA GLY A 27 16.80 2.32 9.24
C GLY A 27 16.64 1.73 10.64
N TYR A 28 15.56 2.09 11.32
CA TYR A 28 15.23 1.47 12.61
C TYR A 28 15.07 -0.05 12.48
N TYR A 29 14.28 -0.50 11.50
CA TYR A 29 14.06 -1.92 11.26
C TYR A 29 15.36 -2.69 10.97
N LEU A 30 16.22 -2.14 10.11
CA LEU A 30 17.49 -2.79 9.75
C LEU A 30 18.44 -2.93 10.94
N ASN A 31 18.39 -1.99 11.89
CA ASN A 31 19.26 -2.00 13.07
C ASN A 31 18.70 -2.82 14.24
N HIS A 32 17.38 -2.95 14.36
CA HIS A 32 16.73 -3.56 15.53
C HIS A 32 16.02 -4.88 15.21
N GLY A 33 15.78 -5.19 13.92
CA GLY A 33 15.05 -6.39 13.50
C GLY A 33 13.54 -6.33 13.75
N GLU A 34 13.04 -5.19 14.25
CA GLU A 34 11.61 -4.94 14.52
C GLU A 34 11.18 -3.57 13.99
N TRP A 35 9.90 -3.41 13.74
CA TRP A 35 9.35 -2.13 13.29
C TRP A 35 9.25 -1.12 14.44
N PRO A 36 9.55 0.18 14.21
CA PRO A 36 9.44 1.19 15.26
C PRO A 36 7.99 1.33 15.73
N LYS A 37 7.79 1.40 17.03
CA LYS A 37 6.46 1.45 17.65
C LYS A 37 5.74 2.77 17.42
N ASP A 38 6.49 3.86 17.38
CA ASP A 38 5.99 5.23 17.28
C ASP A 38 7.01 6.17 16.62
N ASN A 39 6.66 7.45 16.49
CA ASN A 39 7.52 8.49 15.92
C ASN A 39 8.85 8.62 16.70
N THR A 40 8.81 8.57 18.01
CA THR A 40 9.99 8.69 18.87
C THR A 40 10.95 7.55 18.65
N SER A 41 10.45 6.31 18.65
CA SER A 41 11.26 5.12 18.36
C SER A 41 11.88 5.17 16.96
N ALA A 42 11.14 5.66 15.97
CA ALA A 42 11.66 5.86 14.62
C ALA A 42 12.70 6.99 14.51
N GLY A 43 12.87 7.79 15.55
CA GLY A 43 13.78 8.96 15.52
C GLY A 43 13.28 10.11 14.66
N VAL A 44 11.96 10.24 14.48
CA VAL A 44 11.34 11.31 13.70
C VAL A 44 10.58 12.29 14.61
N ALA A 45 10.24 13.47 14.09
CA ALA A 45 9.50 14.48 14.83
C ALA A 45 8.14 13.96 15.34
N SER A 46 7.59 14.59 16.37
CA SER A 46 6.27 14.24 16.88
C SER A 46 5.21 14.36 15.79
N ALA A 47 4.15 13.55 15.86
CA ALA A 47 3.15 13.48 14.79
C ALA A 47 2.54 14.84 14.44
N SER A 48 2.32 15.71 15.41
CA SER A 48 1.77 17.05 15.22
C SER A 48 2.76 18.06 14.65
N ASP A 49 4.05 17.76 14.69
CA ASP A 49 5.10 18.61 14.12
C ASP A 49 5.36 18.31 12.65
N ILE A 50 5.03 17.08 12.23
CA ILE A 50 5.03 16.68 10.80
C ILE A 50 3.68 17.08 10.19
N LYS A 51 3.57 18.32 9.77
CA LYS A 51 2.34 18.92 9.24
C LYS A 51 2.62 19.79 8.02
N GLY A 52 1.57 20.09 7.27
CA GLY A 52 1.62 20.93 6.09
C GLY A 52 0.37 21.78 5.94
N LYS A 53 0.19 22.33 4.75
CA LYS A 53 -0.99 23.13 4.44
C LYS A 53 -2.27 22.30 4.47
N TYR A 54 -2.22 21.07 3.94
CA TYR A 54 -3.34 20.16 3.83
C TYR A 54 -3.28 18.99 4.80
N VAL A 55 -2.15 18.79 5.47
CA VAL A 55 -1.89 17.67 6.39
C VAL A 55 -1.80 18.16 7.82
N LYS A 56 -2.59 17.54 8.69
CA LYS A 56 -2.64 17.82 10.13
C LYS A 56 -1.49 17.17 10.88
N SER A 57 -1.19 15.92 10.54
CA SER A 57 -0.19 15.11 11.27
C SER A 57 0.26 13.91 10.47
N VAL A 58 1.46 13.41 10.80
CA VAL A 58 1.96 12.13 10.30
C VAL A 58 2.42 11.29 11.47
N THR A 59 1.83 10.11 11.63
CA THR A 59 2.06 9.20 12.75
C THR A 59 2.73 7.92 12.28
N VAL A 60 3.77 7.48 12.99
CA VAL A 60 4.35 6.14 12.84
C VAL A 60 3.73 5.25 13.92
N THR A 61 3.25 4.07 13.53
CA THR A 61 2.73 3.06 14.45
C THR A 61 3.12 1.67 13.96
N ASN A 62 3.97 0.99 14.68
CA ASN A 62 4.50 -0.34 14.30
C ASN A 62 5.02 -0.36 12.84
N GLY A 63 5.78 0.66 12.45
CA GLY A 63 6.34 0.80 11.10
C GLY A 63 5.32 1.13 10.00
N VAL A 64 4.08 1.43 10.35
CA VAL A 64 3.08 2.01 9.44
C VAL A 64 3.11 3.53 9.59
N VAL A 65 3.24 4.24 8.50
CA VAL A 65 3.25 5.71 8.45
C VAL A 65 1.89 6.19 7.97
N THR A 66 1.13 6.86 8.82
CA THR A 66 -0.22 7.33 8.52
C THR A 66 -0.27 8.84 8.51
N ALA A 67 -0.65 9.43 7.38
CA ALA A 67 -0.92 10.86 7.25
C ALA A 67 -2.41 11.15 7.42
N GLN A 68 -2.74 12.15 8.23
CA GLN A 68 -4.09 12.66 8.42
C GLN A 68 -4.24 14.04 7.79
N MET A 69 -5.28 14.20 6.98
CA MET A 69 -5.63 15.47 6.36
C MET A 69 -6.19 16.45 7.39
N ASN A 70 -6.04 17.74 7.12
CA ASN A 70 -6.65 18.78 7.93
C ASN A 70 -8.19 18.66 7.95
N PRO A 71 -8.84 18.99 9.08
CA PRO A 71 -10.30 19.01 9.19
C PRO A 71 -10.95 20.22 8.52
N SER A 72 -10.17 21.19 8.04
CA SER A 72 -10.63 22.41 7.36
C SER A 72 -9.62 22.87 6.31
N GLY A 73 -10.07 23.67 5.36
CA GLY A 73 -9.19 24.21 4.32
C GLY A 73 -8.75 23.23 3.25
N VAL A 74 -9.37 22.04 3.22
CA VAL A 74 -9.12 20.98 2.24
C VAL A 74 -10.42 20.56 1.55
N ASN A 75 -10.28 19.87 0.41
CA ASN A 75 -11.42 19.31 -0.31
C ASN A 75 -12.28 18.42 0.61
N LYS A 76 -13.61 18.53 0.48
CA LYS A 76 -14.58 17.79 1.33
C LYS A 76 -14.39 16.28 1.32
N GLU A 77 -13.89 15.70 0.23
CA GLU A 77 -13.72 14.25 0.04
C GLU A 77 -12.50 13.68 0.74
N ILE A 78 -11.52 14.55 1.07
CA ILE A 78 -10.31 14.18 1.81
C ILE A 78 -10.25 14.81 3.20
N LYS A 79 -11.20 15.68 3.54
CA LYS A 79 -11.26 16.41 4.81
C LYS A 79 -11.22 15.46 6.00
N GLY A 80 -10.20 15.61 6.87
CA GLY A 80 -9.99 14.75 8.04
C GLY A 80 -9.65 13.30 7.73
N LYS A 81 -9.58 12.93 6.44
CA LYS A 81 -9.32 11.56 6.01
C LYS A 81 -7.86 11.17 6.19
N ARG A 82 -7.60 9.87 6.17
CA ARG A 82 -6.27 9.28 6.37
C ARG A 82 -5.86 8.37 5.22
N LEU A 83 -4.56 8.35 4.94
CA LEU A 83 -3.89 7.35 4.10
C LEU A 83 -2.67 6.80 4.83
N SER A 84 -2.20 5.64 4.46
CA SER A 84 -1.03 5.01 5.07
C SER A 84 -0.01 4.53 4.03
N LEU A 85 1.26 4.61 4.45
CA LEU A 85 2.38 3.93 3.82
C LEU A 85 2.85 2.84 4.77
N TRP A 86 3.15 1.67 4.24
CA TRP A 86 3.68 0.56 5.04
C TRP A 86 4.72 -0.23 4.27
N ALA A 87 5.65 -0.79 5.01
CA ALA A 87 6.73 -1.58 4.46
C ALA A 87 6.54 -3.07 4.75
N LYS A 88 7.03 -3.92 3.86
CA LYS A 88 7.14 -5.36 4.06
C LYS A 88 8.56 -5.82 3.71
N ARG A 89 9.05 -6.85 4.38
CA ARG A 89 10.33 -7.47 4.04
C ARG A 89 10.24 -8.20 2.71
N GLU A 90 11.27 -8.10 1.92
CA GLU A 90 11.38 -8.83 0.66
C GLU A 90 12.86 -9.23 0.45
N ASN A 91 13.22 -10.49 0.72
CA ASN A 91 14.54 -11.08 0.41
C ASN A 91 15.74 -10.14 0.60
N GLY A 92 15.92 -9.63 1.83
CA GLY A 92 17.05 -8.74 2.17
C GLY A 92 16.82 -7.27 1.85
N SER A 93 15.62 -6.90 1.38
CA SER A 93 15.21 -5.52 1.15
C SER A 93 13.85 -5.21 1.81
N VAL A 94 13.47 -3.95 1.78
CA VAL A 94 12.19 -3.47 2.27
C VAL A 94 11.42 -2.87 1.11
N LYS A 95 10.20 -3.37 0.89
CA LYS A 95 9.29 -2.83 -0.12
C LYS A 95 8.20 -2.01 0.56
N TRP A 96 7.95 -0.82 0.01
CA TRP A 96 6.93 0.10 0.50
C TRP A 96 5.66 0.05 -0.35
N PHE A 97 4.54 0.21 0.31
CA PHE A 97 3.19 0.26 -0.24
C PHE A 97 2.51 1.53 0.21
N CYS A 98 1.52 2.00 -0.54
CA CYS A 98 0.75 3.19 -0.26
C CYS A 98 -0.72 2.95 -0.57
N GLY A 99 -1.62 3.28 0.36
CA GLY A 99 -3.05 3.07 0.17
C GLY A 99 -3.91 3.57 1.33
N GLN A 100 -5.05 2.94 1.48
CA GLN A 100 -5.95 3.18 2.61
C GLN A 100 -5.27 2.83 3.94
N PRO A 101 -5.73 3.40 5.07
CA PRO A 101 -5.18 3.10 6.38
C PRO A 101 -5.12 1.61 6.70
N VAL A 102 -3.96 1.20 7.21
CA VAL A 102 -3.69 -0.17 7.63
C VAL A 102 -3.17 -0.20 9.06
N GLN A 103 -3.30 -1.34 9.72
CA GLN A 103 -2.71 -1.61 11.03
C GLN A 103 -1.77 -2.81 10.95
N ARG A 104 -0.64 -2.71 11.64
CA ARG A 104 0.27 -3.84 11.90
C ARG A 104 0.17 -4.21 13.37
N GLY A 105 0.06 -5.51 13.65
CA GLY A 105 0.11 -6.03 15.01
C GLY A 105 1.44 -5.70 15.70
N ALA A 106 1.42 -5.55 17.01
CA ALA A 106 2.64 -5.47 17.80
C ALA A 106 3.32 -6.84 17.83
N GLY A 107 4.61 -6.87 17.50
CA GLY A 107 5.42 -8.09 17.54
C GLY A 107 6.65 -7.98 16.65
N ALA A 108 7.76 -8.57 17.10
CA ALA A 108 8.99 -8.60 16.33
C ALA A 108 8.75 -9.27 14.97
N GLY A 109 9.08 -8.60 13.90
CA GLY A 109 9.07 -9.14 12.56
C GLY A 109 7.70 -9.40 11.92
N ALA A 110 6.61 -8.87 12.48
CA ALA A 110 5.30 -8.94 11.83
C ALA A 110 5.31 -8.12 10.53
N ASP A 111 5.27 -8.80 9.39
CA ASP A 111 5.14 -8.13 8.08
C ASP A 111 3.70 -7.93 7.67
N ASP A 112 2.79 -8.70 8.25
CA ASP A 112 1.38 -8.65 7.91
C ASP A 112 0.74 -7.37 8.43
N VAL A 113 0.11 -6.66 7.52
CA VAL A 113 -0.77 -5.54 7.81
C VAL A 113 -2.20 -5.91 7.44
N LYS A 114 -3.15 -5.36 8.19
CA LYS A 114 -4.58 -5.52 7.95
C LYS A 114 -5.20 -4.16 7.64
N ALA A 115 -6.21 -4.13 6.80
CA ALA A 115 -7.00 -2.92 6.63
C ALA A 115 -7.52 -2.43 7.98
N ASP A 116 -7.41 -1.16 8.26
CA ASP A 116 -8.00 -0.56 9.46
C ASP A 116 -9.51 -0.43 9.27
N ALA A 117 -10.21 -1.52 9.57
CA ALA A 117 -11.67 -1.58 9.44
C ALA A 117 -12.40 -0.63 10.42
N ALA A 118 -11.76 -0.27 11.53
CA ALA A 118 -12.30 0.65 12.52
C ALA A 118 -12.11 2.12 12.13
N ASP A 119 -11.27 2.39 11.14
CA ASP A 119 -10.99 3.75 10.69
C ASP A 119 -12.14 4.30 9.84
N LYS A 120 -12.99 5.10 10.47
CA LYS A 120 -14.09 5.83 9.80
C LYS A 120 -13.57 6.96 8.91
N ASP A 121 -12.34 7.39 9.13
CA ASP A 121 -11.71 8.49 8.42
C ASP A 121 -10.79 8.04 7.29
N LYS A 122 -10.89 6.79 6.87
CA LYS A 122 -10.14 6.30 5.71
C LYS A 122 -10.53 7.06 4.44
N ILE A 123 -9.54 7.42 3.65
CA ILE A 123 -9.76 7.98 2.33
C ILE A 123 -10.31 6.90 1.39
N GLU A 124 -11.27 7.24 0.54
CA GLU A 124 -11.76 6.28 -0.45
C GLU A 124 -10.72 6.09 -1.56
N THR A 125 -10.53 4.84 -2.00
CA THR A 125 -9.52 4.47 -3.02
C THR A 125 -9.65 5.29 -4.31
N LYS A 126 -10.88 5.63 -4.73
CA LYS A 126 -11.12 6.46 -5.93
C LYS A 126 -10.55 7.88 -5.81
N HIS A 127 -10.33 8.37 -4.59
CA HIS A 127 -9.77 9.70 -4.31
C HIS A 127 -8.26 9.70 -4.14
N LEU A 128 -7.64 8.52 -4.07
CA LEU A 128 -6.18 8.36 -4.04
C LEU A 128 -5.59 8.41 -5.46
N PRO A 129 -4.36 8.92 -5.63
CA PRO A 129 -3.64 8.79 -6.89
C PRO A 129 -3.37 7.31 -7.22
N SER A 130 -3.21 7.00 -8.50
CA SER A 130 -3.02 5.62 -8.97
C SER A 130 -1.79 4.93 -8.35
N THR A 131 -0.79 5.69 -7.98
CA THR A 131 0.44 5.23 -7.32
C THR A 131 0.26 4.90 -5.84
N CYS A 132 -0.91 5.21 -5.25
CA CYS A 132 -1.21 5.01 -3.84
C CYS A 132 -2.56 4.30 -3.66
N ARG A 133 -2.72 3.12 -4.28
CA ARG A 133 -3.94 2.30 -4.21
C ARG A 133 -3.64 0.84 -3.87
N ASP A 134 -2.53 0.62 -3.16
CA ASP A 134 -2.17 -0.73 -2.72
C ASP A 134 -3.16 -1.21 -1.65
N GLU A 135 -3.49 -2.50 -1.70
CA GLU A 135 -4.31 -3.14 -0.67
C GLU A 135 -3.43 -3.67 0.46
N SER A 136 -3.97 -3.74 1.67
CA SER A 136 -3.27 -4.25 2.86
C SER A 136 -2.74 -5.67 2.69
N THR A 137 -3.42 -6.48 1.88
CA THR A 137 -3.05 -7.86 1.55
C THR A 137 -2.09 -7.98 0.36
N ALA A 138 -1.65 -6.86 -0.24
CA ALA A 138 -0.73 -6.86 -1.37
C ALA A 138 0.58 -7.56 -1.01
N VAL A 139 0.69 -8.83 -1.36
CA VAL A 139 1.88 -9.68 -1.22
C VAL A 139 2.14 -10.29 -2.59
N CYS A 140 2.82 -9.55 -3.43
CA CYS A 140 3.26 -10.06 -4.71
C CYS A 140 4.70 -10.57 -4.61
N THR A 141 4.91 -11.61 -3.80
CA THR A 141 6.17 -12.35 -3.83
C THR A 141 6.31 -13.06 -5.19
N LYS A 142 7.52 -13.00 -5.74
CA LYS A 142 7.85 -13.46 -7.10
C LYS A 142 7.81 -14.99 -7.29
N HIS A 143 6.83 -15.66 -6.77
CA HIS A 143 6.62 -17.09 -7.07
C HIS A 143 5.59 -17.24 -8.19
N HIS A 144 6.04 -17.02 -9.43
CA HIS A 144 5.18 -17.37 -10.57
C HIS A 144 5.44 -18.80 -10.99
N ALA A 145 4.37 -19.56 -11.13
CA ALA A 145 4.43 -20.71 -12.01
C ALA A 145 4.90 -20.26 -13.40
N PRO A 146 5.74 -21.02 -14.10
CA PRO A 146 6.22 -20.66 -15.42
C PRO A 146 5.03 -20.66 -16.40
N ILE A 147 4.55 -19.46 -16.74
CA ILE A 147 3.51 -19.26 -17.74
C ILE A 147 4.21 -18.93 -19.05
N SER A 148 4.05 -19.78 -20.06
CA SER A 148 4.74 -19.66 -21.33
C SER A 148 4.17 -18.58 -22.26
N ASN A 149 2.94 -18.13 -22.05
CA ASN A 149 2.26 -17.18 -22.93
C ASN A 149 2.26 -15.77 -22.33
N THR A 150 2.78 -14.80 -23.09
CA THR A 150 2.95 -13.40 -22.65
C THR A 150 1.63 -12.73 -22.24
N SER A 151 0.53 -12.97 -22.96
CA SER A 151 -0.78 -12.39 -22.65
C SER A 151 -1.33 -12.92 -21.32
N LYS A 152 -1.08 -14.19 -21.01
CA LYS A 152 -1.49 -14.80 -19.74
C LYS A 152 -0.63 -14.29 -18.58
N LYS A 153 0.68 -14.09 -18.81
CA LYS A 153 1.57 -13.47 -17.83
C LYS A 153 1.08 -12.08 -17.43
N SER A 154 0.64 -11.28 -18.40
CA SER A 154 0.11 -9.93 -18.13
C SER A 154 -1.17 -9.98 -17.30
N ALA A 155 -2.10 -10.88 -17.58
CA ALA A 155 -3.32 -11.03 -16.80
C ALA A 155 -3.04 -11.44 -15.36
N VAL A 156 -2.16 -12.43 -15.15
CA VAL A 156 -1.75 -12.90 -13.83
C VAL A 156 -0.96 -11.81 -13.08
N ALA A 157 -0.03 -11.14 -13.75
CA ALA A 157 0.76 -10.07 -13.14
C ALA A 157 -0.08 -8.85 -12.75
N GLY A 158 -1.14 -8.56 -13.51
CA GLY A 158 -2.09 -7.50 -13.20
C GLY A 158 -3.07 -7.85 -12.08
N TYR A 159 -3.33 -9.13 -11.86
CA TYR A 159 -4.28 -9.57 -10.83
C TYR A 159 -3.79 -9.25 -9.42
N CYS A 160 -2.53 -9.56 -9.11
CA CYS A 160 -1.98 -9.39 -7.78
C CYS A 160 -1.99 -7.92 -7.29
N PRO A 161 -1.57 -6.90 -8.05
CA PRO A 161 -1.68 -5.50 -7.62
C PRO A 161 -3.11 -5.06 -7.32
N ASN A 162 -4.11 -5.65 -8.02
CA ASN A 162 -5.51 -5.27 -7.86
C ASN A 162 -6.24 -6.02 -6.73
N HIS A 163 -5.79 -7.23 -6.39
CA HIS A 163 -6.49 -8.13 -5.48
C HIS A 163 -5.66 -8.53 -4.25
N GLY A 164 -4.38 -8.12 -4.19
CA GLY A 164 -3.49 -8.37 -3.06
C GLY A 164 -3.05 -9.84 -2.90
N LYS A 165 -3.40 -10.71 -3.83
CA LYS A 165 -3.03 -12.14 -3.86
C LYS A 165 -2.91 -12.63 -5.30
N TRP A 166 -2.21 -13.73 -5.48
CA TRP A 166 -2.16 -14.40 -6.78
C TRP A 166 -3.50 -15.09 -7.10
N PRO A 167 -3.91 -15.12 -8.38
CA PRO A 167 -5.14 -15.81 -8.75
C PRO A 167 -5.00 -17.32 -8.49
N ALA A 168 -6.02 -17.93 -7.90
CA ALA A 168 -6.03 -19.35 -7.59
C ALA A 168 -6.31 -20.23 -8.84
N ASN A 169 -6.88 -19.63 -9.86
CA ASN A 169 -7.25 -20.33 -11.08
C ASN A 169 -7.38 -19.39 -12.28
N ASN A 170 -7.60 -19.92 -13.46
CA ASN A 170 -7.73 -19.16 -14.70
C ASN A 170 -8.90 -18.15 -14.68
N GLY A 171 -10.00 -18.50 -14.03
CA GLY A 171 -11.17 -17.62 -13.92
C GLY A 171 -10.87 -16.38 -13.09
N ASP A 172 -10.20 -16.53 -11.95
CA ASP A 172 -9.79 -15.42 -11.10
C ASP A 172 -8.86 -14.47 -11.86
N ALA A 173 -7.95 -15.01 -12.66
CA ALA A 173 -7.05 -14.21 -13.50
C ALA A 173 -7.75 -13.56 -14.72
N GLY A 174 -9.04 -13.77 -14.91
CA GLY A 174 -9.79 -13.28 -16.07
C GLY A 174 -9.32 -13.89 -17.40
N VAL A 175 -8.78 -15.11 -17.37
CA VAL A 175 -8.34 -15.84 -18.57
C VAL A 175 -9.26 -17.02 -18.83
N ALA A 176 -9.27 -17.48 -20.09
CA ALA A 176 -10.11 -18.62 -20.47
C ALA A 176 -9.77 -19.87 -19.64
N SER A 177 -10.75 -20.75 -19.45
CA SER A 177 -10.54 -22.02 -18.73
C SER A 177 -9.38 -22.82 -19.32
N ALA A 178 -8.69 -23.59 -18.49
CA ALA A 178 -7.49 -24.33 -18.87
C ALA A 178 -7.69 -25.18 -20.12
N SER A 179 -8.87 -25.83 -20.26
CA SER A 179 -9.22 -26.65 -21.40
C SER A 179 -9.41 -25.88 -22.72
N LYS A 180 -9.69 -24.58 -22.64
CA LYS A 180 -9.86 -23.69 -23.82
C LYS A 180 -8.54 -23.02 -24.25
N ILE A 181 -7.50 -23.06 -23.42
CA ILE A 181 -6.19 -22.50 -23.73
C ILE A 181 -5.32 -23.63 -24.29
N LYS A 182 -5.39 -23.84 -25.60
CA LYS A 182 -4.66 -24.89 -26.34
C LYS A 182 -3.78 -24.29 -27.42
N GLY A 183 -2.72 -24.95 -27.75
CA GLY A 183 -1.85 -24.62 -28.87
C GLY A 183 -1.33 -25.87 -29.54
N LYS A 184 -0.66 -25.73 -30.71
CA LYS A 184 -0.13 -26.87 -31.47
C LYS A 184 0.70 -27.84 -30.61
N TYR A 185 1.42 -27.29 -29.60
CA TYR A 185 2.30 -28.06 -28.73
C TYR A 185 1.94 -27.94 -27.25
N VAL A 186 0.78 -27.33 -26.93
CA VAL A 186 0.34 -27.09 -25.55
C VAL A 186 -1.05 -27.68 -25.37
N LYS A 187 -1.18 -28.66 -24.46
CA LYS A 187 -2.44 -29.31 -24.16
C LYS A 187 -3.40 -28.43 -23.38
N GLU A 188 -2.90 -27.77 -22.36
CA GLU A 188 -3.63 -26.83 -21.49
C GLU A 188 -2.69 -25.85 -20.77
N VAL A 189 -3.23 -24.71 -20.35
CA VAL A 189 -2.53 -23.76 -19.49
C VAL A 189 -3.36 -23.53 -18.25
N LYS A 190 -2.78 -23.75 -17.07
CA LYS A 190 -3.39 -23.51 -15.75
C LYS A 190 -2.68 -22.35 -15.06
N VAL A 191 -3.44 -21.63 -14.27
CA VAL A 191 -2.98 -20.62 -13.30
C VAL A 191 -3.18 -21.17 -11.92
#